data_7a6ea7e86860923c45831244023d92f0
#
_entry.id   7a6ea7e86860923c45831244023d92f0
#
_cell.length_a   1.000
_cell.length_b   1.000
_cell.length_c   1.000
_cell.angle_alpha   90.00
_cell.angle_beta   90.00
_cell.angle_gamma   90.00
#
_symmetry.space_group_name_H-M   'P 1'
#
loop_
_entity.id
_entity.type
_entity.pdbx_description
1 polymer ?
#
loop_
_entity_poly.entity_id
_entity_poly.type
_entity_poly.pdbx_seq_one_letter_code
_entity_poly.pdbx_strand_id
1 'polypeptide(L)'
;GIALPQVKSNGEFIRQGAEFILQWKEKRGDFEYTLSGNFTYFDQYWNINPNEAETDTKNPYKRTTQAKGYWGIGYDCLGYYQNQEDIMNSPKRQSSVNLGAGDLKYNDFNGDGIIDGSDQHRIGKNSMPRGQYGFSADLNYKGWFMNMLWQGATPADLYMGGMIQGSQSGSGCLLYTSDAA
;
A
#
# COMPACT_ATOMS: atom_id res chain seq x y z
N GLY A 1 -17.54 30.21 31.74
CA GLY A 1 -16.84 30.27 30.43
C GLY A 1 -16.46 28.88 29.98
N ILE A 2 -16.84 28.49 28.76
CA ILE A 2 -16.43 27.23 28.17
C ILE A 2 -14.99 27.42 27.67
N ALA A 3 -14.03 26.74 28.30
CA ALA A 3 -12.68 26.71 27.80
C ALA A 3 -12.66 25.83 26.56
N LEU A 4 -12.42 26.43 25.41
CA LEU A 4 -12.18 25.66 24.18
C LEU A 4 -10.88 24.87 24.33
N PRO A 5 -10.84 23.57 24.02
CA PRO A 5 -9.62 22.82 24.05
C PRO A 5 -8.60 23.44 23.09
N GLN A 6 -7.38 23.64 23.56
CA GLN A 6 -6.28 24.10 22.71
C GLN A 6 -5.94 23.02 21.72
N VAL A 7 -6.29 23.19 20.47
CA VAL A 7 -5.84 22.31 19.38
C VAL A 7 -4.40 22.68 19.05
N LYS A 8 -3.45 21.88 19.50
CA LYS A 8 -2.06 21.99 19.07
C LYS A 8 -1.91 21.21 17.77
N SER A 9 -1.80 21.89 16.64
CA SER A 9 -1.37 21.28 15.39
C SER A 9 0.15 21.20 15.40
N ASN A 10 0.69 20.09 15.87
CA ASN A 10 2.12 19.79 15.90
C ASN A 10 2.50 18.61 14.99
N GLY A 11 1.62 18.24 14.05
CA GLY A 11 1.88 17.22 13.05
C GLY A 11 2.69 17.76 11.89
N GLU A 12 3.65 16.96 11.40
CA GLU A 12 4.44 17.26 10.21
C GLU A 12 4.31 16.12 9.21
N PHE A 13 3.79 16.45 8.03
CA PHE A 13 3.64 15.50 6.92
C PHE A 13 4.52 15.93 5.75
N ILE A 14 5.42 15.05 5.34
CA ILE A 14 6.39 15.30 4.28
C ILE A 14 5.96 14.60 3.00
N ARG A 15 6.01 15.34 1.89
CA ARG A 15 5.93 14.83 0.53
C ARG A 15 7.17 15.25 -0.21
N GLN A 16 7.86 14.29 -0.83
CA GLN A 16 9.08 14.56 -1.59
C GLN A 16 9.14 13.63 -2.78
N GLY A 17 9.79 14.09 -3.85
CA GLY A 17 9.88 13.30 -5.06
C GLY A 17 10.87 13.89 -6.06
N ALA A 18 11.02 13.17 -7.16
CA ALA A 18 11.79 13.58 -8.31
C ALA A 18 11.02 13.24 -9.58
N GLU A 19 11.15 14.10 -10.57
CA GLU A 19 10.57 13.92 -11.89
C GLU A 19 11.68 14.06 -12.94
N PHE A 20 11.68 13.13 -13.88
CA PHE A 20 12.61 13.12 -15.01
C PHE A 20 11.81 13.10 -16.29
N ILE A 21 12.12 14.02 -17.20
CA ILE A 21 11.53 14.07 -18.53
C ILE A 21 12.70 14.13 -19.52
N LEU A 22 12.68 13.19 -20.47
CA LEU A 22 13.65 13.15 -21.58
C LEU A 22 12.86 13.17 -22.87
N GLN A 23 13.25 14.07 -23.77
CA GLN A 23 12.68 14.15 -25.11
C GLN A 23 13.80 14.22 -26.15
N TRP A 24 13.66 13.42 -27.18
CA TRP A 24 14.54 13.39 -28.33
C TRP A 24 13.74 13.59 -29.61
N LYS A 25 14.12 14.58 -30.40
CA LYS A 25 13.51 14.87 -31.70
C LYS A 25 14.59 14.91 -32.76
N GLU A 26 14.37 14.18 -33.86
CA GLU A 26 15.29 14.16 -34.99
C GLU A 26 14.52 14.05 -36.30
N LYS A 27 15.11 14.62 -37.37
CA LYS A 27 14.62 14.53 -38.74
C LYS A 27 15.74 14.10 -39.66
N ARG A 28 15.51 12.98 -40.37
CA ARG A 28 16.43 12.45 -41.35
C ARG A 28 15.71 12.31 -42.69
N GLY A 29 15.94 13.27 -43.60
CA GLY A 29 15.22 13.32 -44.89
C GLY A 29 13.71 13.48 -44.67
N ASP A 30 12.92 12.55 -45.21
CA ASP A 30 11.46 12.54 -45.08
C ASP A 30 10.97 11.90 -43.77
N PHE A 31 11.87 11.35 -42.95
CA PHE A 31 11.53 10.70 -41.69
C PHE A 31 11.81 11.65 -40.49
N GLU A 32 10.76 11.95 -39.76
CA GLU A 32 10.80 12.73 -38.52
C GLU A 32 10.26 11.90 -37.38
N TYR A 33 10.97 11.89 -36.25
CA TYR A 33 10.51 11.20 -35.06
C TYR A 33 10.77 12.02 -33.80
N THR A 34 9.87 11.84 -32.85
CA THR A 34 10.00 12.37 -31.49
C THR A 34 9.79 11.23 -30.53
N LEU A 35 10.79 10.98 -29.67
CA LEU A 35 10.71 10.03 -28.57
C LEU A 35 10.66 10.82 -27.29
N SER A 36 9.74 10.52 -26.39
CA SER A 36 9.76 11.10 -25.05
C SER A 36 9.53 10.04 -23.99
N GLY A 37 10.22 10.20 -22.87
CA GLY A 37 10.07 9.37 -21.69
C GLY A 37 9.96 10.25 -20.46
N ASN A 38 9.09 9.86 -19.55
CA ASN A 38 8.97 10.50 -18.25
C ASN A 38 8.98 9.45 -17.15
N PHE A 39 9.54 9.81 -16.03
CA PHE A 39 9.52 9.02 -14.82
C PHE A 39 9.33 9.96 -13.64
N THR A 40 8.30 9.70 -12.85
CA THR A 40 8.02 10.43 -11.62
C THR A 40 8.09 9.46 -10.46
N TYR A 41 8.84 9.81 -9.44
CA TYR A 41 8.88 9.09 -8.17
C TYR A 41 8.54 10.05 -7.04
N PHE A 42 7.63 9.65 -6.15
CA PHE A 42 7.33 10.42 -4.97
C PHE A 42 7.13 9.52 -3.75
N ASP A 43 7.37 10.10 -2.60
CA ASP A 43 7.18 9.46 -1.31
C ASP A 43 6.47 10.43 -0.36
N GLN A 44 5.67 9.86 0.53
CA GLN A 44 4.95 10.63 1.53
C GLN A 44 4.93 9.89 2.86
N TYR A 45 5.11 10.63 3.95
CA TYR A 45 5.13 10.04 5.29
C TYR A 45 4.93 11.13 6.35
N TRP A 46 4.49 10.70 7.52
CA TRP A 46 4.48 11.54 8.71
C TRP A 46 5.87 11.63 9.30
N ASN A 47 6.46 12.83 9.39
CA ASN A 47 7.67 13.07 10.17
C ASN A 47 7.32 13.14 11.66
N ILE A 48 6.17 13.76 11.98
CA ILE A 48 5.58 13.78 13.30
C ILE A 48 4.10 13.47 13.13
N ASN A 49 3.63 12.32 13.62
CA ASN A 49 2.21 11.98 13.62
C ASN A 49 1.60 12.32 14.98
N PRO A 50 0.76 13.38 15.09
CA PRO A 50 0.20 13.82 16.37
C PRO A 50 -0.84 12.84 16.95
N ASN A 51 -1.34 11.92 16.15
CA ASN A 51 -2.34 10.93 16.55
C ASN A 51 -1.75 9.56 16.87
N GLU A 52 -0.42 9.41 16.81
CA GLU A 52 0.24 8.16 17.12
C GLU A 52 0.31 7.93 18.63
N ALA A 53 -0.12 6.76 19.09
CA ALA A 53 -0.03 6.39 20.49
C ALA A 53 1.44 6.25 20.93
N GLU A 54 1.76 6.63 22.16
CA GLU A 54 3.13 6.55 22.68
C GLU A 54 3.67 5.11 22.69
N THR A 55 2.79 4.13 22.90
CA THR A 55 3.10 2.71 22.81
C THR A 55 3.53 2.28 21.42
N ASP A 56 2.86 2.82 20.39
CA ASP A 56 3.13 2.49 18.98
C ASP A 56 4.41 3.18 18.49
N THR A 57 4.69 4.39 18.96
CA THR A 57 5.95 5.09 18.66
C THR A 57 7.18 4.27 19.09
N LYS A 58 7.08 3.56 20.21
CA LYS A 58 8.16 2.70 20.75
C LYS A 58 8.28 1.36 20.02
N ASN A 59 7.22 0.93 19.30
CA ASN A 59 7.24 -0.34 18.58
C ASN A 59 7.70 -0.10 17.12
N PRO A 60 8.87 -0.63 16.72
CA PRO A 60 9.41 -0.40 15.38
C PRO A 60 8.52 -0.95 14.24
N TYR A 61 7.63 -1.91 14.54
CA TYR A 61 6.73 -2.51 13.56
C TYR A 61 5.40 -1.78 13.41
N LYS A 62 4.94 -1.09 14.47
CA LYS A 62 3.70 -0.30 14.47
C LYS A 62 3.91 1.18 14.22
N ARG A 63 5.08 1.70 14.54
CA ARG A 63 5.38 3.12 14.39
C ARG A 63 5.03 3.64 13.01
N THR A 64 4.19 4.66 12.94
CA THR A 64 3.78 5.32 11.70
C THR A 64 4.64 6.56 11.42
N THR A 65 5.18 7.20 12.45
CA THR A 65 6.13 8.31 12.34
C THR A 65 7.40 7.83 11.62
N GLN A 66 7.79 8.53 10.56
CA GLN A 66 8.90 8.23 9.65
C GLN A 66 8.78 6.90 8.89
N ALA A 67 7.64 6.25 8.95
CA ALA A 67 7.39 5.02 8.21
C ALA A 67 6.90 5.35 6.78
N LYS A 68 7.39 4.58 5.81
CA LYS A 68 7.17 4.80 4.38
C LYS A 68 6.65 3.54 3.71
N GLY A 69 5.83 3.74 2.67
CA GLY A 69 5.49 2.67 1.74
C GLY A 69 4.61 1.55 2.28
N TYR A 70 3.77 1.81 3.27
CA TYR A 70 2.79 0.89 3.80
C TYR A 70 1.36 1.43 3.62
N TRP A 71 0.38 0.55 3.64
CA TRP A 71 -1.03 0.94 3.58
C TRP A 71 -1.60 1.30 4.96
N GLY A 72 -1.38 0.46 5.96
CA GLY A 72 -1.93 0.61 7.30
C GLY A 72 -1.33 -0.38 8.29
N ILE A 73 -1.96 -0.46 9.46
CA ILE A 73 -1.64 -1.41 10.51
C ILE A 73 -2.65 -2.56 10.46
N GLY A 74 -2.20 -3.79 10.47
CA GLY A 74 -3.05 -4.96 10.42
C GLY A 74 -2.31 -6.25 10.71
N TYR A 75 -2.97 -7.38 10.45
CA TYR A 75 -2.43 -8.73 10.61
C TYR A 75 -2.05 -9.32 9.26
N ASP A 76 -1.01 -10.13 9.21
CA ASP A 76 -0.74 -10.99 8.07
C ASP A 76 -1.72 -12.15 8.04
N CYS A 77 -2.33 -12.37 6.88
CA CYS A 77 -3.20 -13.51 6.63
C CYS A 77 -2.42 -14.64 5.99
N LEU A 78 -2.42 -15.81 6.62
CA LEU A 78 -1.78 -17.02 6.09
C LEU A 78 -2.74 -17.88 5.23
N GLY A 79 -3.97 -17.41 5.01
CA GLY A 79 -5.00 -18.14 4.29
C GLY A 79 -6.14 -18.57 5.19
N TYR A 80 -6.63 -19.78 5.00
CA TYR A 80 -7.79 -20.33 5.72
C TYR A 80 -7.42 -21.59 6.48
N TYR A 81 -8.03 -21.81 7.65
CA TYR A 81 -7.95 -23.07 8.35
C TYR A 81 -8.54 -24.20 7.52
N GLN A 82 -7.76 -25.27 7.32
CA GLN A 82 -8.16 -26.38 6.46
C GLN A 82 -9.08 -27.37 7.18
N ASN A 83 -8.82 -27.62 8.45
CA ASN A 83 -9.55 -28.58 9.28
C ASN A 83 -9.36 -28.27 10.76
N GLN A 84 -10.00 -29.06 11.63
CA GLN A 84 -9.95 -28.91 13.09
C GLN A 84 -8.55 -29.15 13.66
N GLU A 85 -7.76 -30.03 13.04
CA GLU A 85 -6.37 -30.30 13.46
C GLU A 85 -5.47 -29.08 13.20
N ASP A 86 -5.64 -28.41 12.07
CA ASP A 86 -4.92 -27.18 11.74
C ASP A 86 -5.25 -26.07 12.75
N ILE A 87 -6.49 -25.96 13.18
CA ILE A 87 -6.90 -25.01 14.23
C ILE A 87 -6.22 -25.33 15.57
N MET A 88 -6.16 -26.60 15.98
CA MET A 88 -5.54 -27.02 17.24
C MET A 88 -4.04 -26.79 17.25
N ASN A 89 -3.38 -26.92 16.10
CA ASN A 89 -1.92 -26.75 15.95
C ASN A 89 -1.50 -25.30 15.66
N SER A 90 -2.47 -24.38 15.56
CA SER A 90 -2.20 -22.97 15.27
C SER A 90 -2.24 -22.12 16.55
N PRO A 91 -1.61 -20.92 16.54
CA PRO A 91 -1.69 -19.96 17.63
C PRO A 91 -3.13 -19.64 18.00
N LYS A 92 -3.41 -19.47 19.28
CA LYS A 92 -4.76 -19.20 19.77
C LYS A 92 -5.15 -17.76 19.53
N ARG A 93 -6.38 -17.50 19.08
CA ARG A 93 -6.91 -16.14 19.06
C ARG A 93 -7.32 -15.70 20.47
N GLN A 94 -6.96 -14.47 20.84
CA GLN A 94 -7.34 -13.86 22.12
C GLN A 94 -8.87 -13.70 22.25
N SER A 95 -9.57 -13.51 21.12
CA SER A 95 -11.04 -13.44 21.14
C SER A 95 -11.64 -14.83 21.24
N SER A 96 -12.68 -14.98 22.08
CA SER A 96 -13.46 -16.20 22.29
C SER A 96 -14.39 -16.56 21.11
N VAL A 97 -13.87 -16.49 19.90
CA VAL A 97 -14.62 -16.87 18.69
C VAL A 97 -14.40 -18.35 18.43
N ASN A 98 -15.51 -19.10 18.24
CA ASN A 98 -15.42 -20.48 17.77
C ASN A 98 -14.88 -20.46 16.33
N LEU A 99 -13.67 -20.98 16.15
CA LEU A 99 -13.04 -21.11 14.85
C LEU A 99 -13.49 -22.39 14.16
N GLY A 100 -13.73 -22.32 12.88
CA GLY A 100 -14.08 -23.44 12.01
C GLY A 100 -13.16 -23.54 10.80
N ALA A 101 -13.20 -24.66 10.11
CA ALA A 101 -12.57 -24.79 8.79
C ALA A 101 -13.14 -23.75 7.83
N GLY A 102 -12.27 -23.05 7.10
CA GLY A 102 -12.66 -21.94 6.23
C GLY A 102 -12.55 -20.55 6.87
N ASP A 103 -12.30 -20.45 8.18
CA ASP A 103 -11.99 -19.17 8.82
C ASP A 103 -10.58 -18.70 8.49
N LEU A 104 -10.36 -17.37 8.56
CA LEU A 104 -9.07 -16.76 8.29
C LEU A 104 -8.03 -17.13 9.35
N LYS A 105 -6.86 -17.57 8.89
CA LYS A 105 -5.69 -17.87 9.70
C LYS A 105 -4.73 -16.71 9.66
N TYR A 106 -4.34 -16.20 10.83
CA TYR A 106 -3.40 -15.10 10.97
C TYR A 106 -2.04 -15.56 11.47
N ASN A 107 -1.02 -14.77 11.14
CA ASN A 107 0.34 -14.98 11.58
C ASN A 107 0.53 -14.46 13.01
N ASP A 108 1.15 -15.27 13.85
CA ASP A 108 1.68 -14.87 15.14
C ASP A 108 3.04 -14.20 14.87
N PHE A 109 3.01 -12.86 14.81
CA PHE A 109 4.16 -12.08 14.38
C PHE A 109 5.24 -12.00 15.47
N ASN A 110 4.84 -11.99 16.73
CA ASN A 110 5.75 -11.91 17.87
C ASN A 110 6.20 -13.29 18.39
N GLY A 111 5.51 -14.37 18.00
CA GLY A 111 5.83 -15.76 18.34
C GLY A 111 5.45 -16.16 19.76
N ASP A 112 4.48 -15.50 20.39
CA ASP A 112 4.05 -15.78 21.77
C ASP A 112 2.97 -16.87 21.86
N GLY A 113 2.45 -17.33 20.72
CA GLY A 113 1.42 -18.37 20.61
C GLY A 113 -0.01 -17.84 20.73
N ILE A 114 -0.20 -16.51 20.77
CA ILE A 114 -1.50 -15.87 20.91
C ILE A 114 -1.65 -14.78 19.86
N ILE A 115 -2.66 -14.85 19.01
CA ILE A 115 -2.97 -13.80 18.05
C ILE A 115 -3.75 -12.69 18.74
N ASP A 116 -3.08 -11.56 18.96
CA ASP A 116 -3.65 -10.37 19.59
C ASP A 116 -3.19 -9.05 18.95
N GLY A 117 -3.48 -7.92 19.59
CA GLY A 117 -3.07 -6.61 19.11
C GLY A 117 -1.55 -6.42 18.96
N SER A 118 -0.73 -7.27 19.59
CA SER A 118 0.74 -7.19 19.50
C SER A 118 1.28 -7.71 18.17
N ASP A 119 0.51 -8.57 17.49
CA ASP A 119 0.86 -9.13 16.17
C ASP A 119 0.56 -8.19 15.01
N GLN A 120 -0.10 -7.08 15.30
CA GLN A 120 -0.33 -6.07 14.28
C GLN A 120 0.96 -5.34 13.94
N HIS A 121 1.19 -5.15 12.65
CA HIS A 121 2.32 -4.40 12.12
C HIS A 121 1.93 -3.66 10.84
N ARG A 122 2.86 -2.91 10.25
CA ARG A 122 2.61 -2.22 8.99
C ARG A 122 2.48 -3.23 7.87
N ILE A 123 1.35 -3.21 7.19
CA ILE A 123 1.03 -4.09 6.07
C ILE A 123 0.75 -3.31 4.79
N GLY A 124 0.85 -4.01 3.67
CA GLY A 124 0.51 -3.48 2.37
C GLY A 124 1.50 -2.46 1.81
N LYS A 125 1.19 -2.00 0.62
CA LYS A 125 1.88 -0.93 -0.08
C LYS A 125 1.04 0.34 0.04
N ASN A 126 1.66 1.49 -0.19
CA ASN A 126 0.93 2.75 -0.19
C ASN A 126 -0.28 2.71 -1.15
N SER A 127 -1.38 3.35 -0.77
CA SER A 127 -2.60 3.45 -1.59
C SER A 127 -2.40 4.20 -2.92
N MET A 128 -1.34 4.99 -3.02
CA MET A 128 -0.94 5.65 -4.25
C MET A 128 0.35 5.04 -4.80
N PRO A 129 0.44 4.76 -6.10
CA PRO A 129 1.69 4.34 -6.73
C PRO A 129 2.80 5.34 -6.46
N ARG A 130 3.94 4.89 -5.96
CA ARG A 130 5.10 5.76 -5.66
C ARG A 130 5.89 6.14 -6.90
N GLY A 131 5.78 5.35 -7.95
CA GLY A 131 6.42 5.61 -9.22
C GLY A 131 5.42 5.55 -10.36
N GLN A 132 5.56 6.48 -11.29
CA GLN A 132 4.81 6.49 -12.55
C GLN A 132 5.81 6.71 -13.68
N TYR A 133 5.59 6.05 -14.79
CA TYR A 133 6.43 6.17 -15.95
C TYR A 133 5.61 6.18 -17.23
N GLY A 134 6.12 6.87 -18.21
CA GLY A 134 5.53 6.92 -19.53
C GLY A 134 6.61 6.95 -20.60
N PHE A 135 6.26 6.42 -21.75
CA PHE A 135 7.04 6.51 -22.97
C PHE A 135 6.13 6.84 -24.14
N SER A 136 6.50 7.80 -24.96
CA SER A 136 5.79 8.07 -26.21
C SER A 136 6.74 8.11 -27.39
N ALA A 137 6.21 7.72 -28.55
CA ALA A 137 6.90 7.80 -29.82
C ALA A 137 5.96 8.35 -30.88
N ASP A 138 6.35 9.48 -31.48
CA ASP A 138 5.68 10.11 -32.60
C ASP A 138 6.57 9.92 -33.82
N LEU A 139 6.01 9.30 -34.86
CA LEU A 139 6.72 9.00 -36.11
C LEU A 139 5.98 9.64 -37.30
N ASN A 140 6.72 10.29 -38.15
CA ASN A 140 6.17 10.88 -39.39
C ASN A 140 7.06 10.53 -40.59
N TYR A 141 6.46 9.96 -41.62
CA TYR A 141 7.15 9.59 -42.85
C TYR A 141 6.27 9.81 -44.06
N LYS A 142 6.66 10.72 -44.94
CA LYS A 142 5.96 11.00 -46.21
C LYS A 142 4.44 11.16 -46.09
N GLY A 143 3.97 11.85 -45.03
CA GLY A 143 2.55 12.07 -44.79
C GLY A 143 1.86 10.95 -43.99
N TRP A 144 2.54 9.85 -43.70
CA TRP A 144 2.10 8.85 -42.73
C TRP A 144 2.56 9.27 -41.33
N PHE A 145 1.65 9.21 -40.39
CA PHE A 145 1.98 9.47 -38.99
C PHE A 145 1.56 8.31 -38.09
N MET A 146 2.34 8.03 -37.07
CA MET A 146 2.04 7.05 -36.04
C MET A 146 2.40 7.66 -34.69
N ASN A 147 1.46 7.56 -33.75
CA ASN A 147 1.65 7.95 -32.35
C ASN A 147 1.47 6.72 -31.47
N MET A 148 2.39 6.51 -30.55
CA MET A 148 2.36 5.43 -29.56
C MET A 148 2.58 6.01 -28.19
N LEU A 149 1.80 5.55 -27.20
CA LEU A 149 1.92 5.95 -25.81
C LEU A 149 1.83 4.71 -24.93
N TRP A 150 2.82 4.54 -24.07
CA TRP A 150 2.83 3.54 -22.99
C TRP A 150 2.91 4.25 -21.66
N GLN A 151 2.10 3.79 -20.71
CA GLN A 151 2.09 4.30 -19.35
C GLN A 151 2.05 3.14 -18.36
N GLY A 152 2.69 3.33 -17.23
CA GLY A 152 2.68 2.37 -16.15
C GLY A 152 2.90 3.05 -14.80
N ALA A 153 2.60 2.29 -13.76
CA ALA A 153 2.78 2.72 -12.38
C ALA A 153 3.31 1.57 -11.52
N THR A 154 4.00 1.92 -10.44
CA THR A 154 4.42 0.93 -9.45
C THR A 154 3.20 0.37 -8.70
N PRO A 155 3.27 -0.85 -8.18
CA PRO A 155 2.15 -1.44 -7.44
C PRO A 155 1.72 -0.57 -6.25
N ALA A 156 0.40 -0.48 -6.07
CA ALA A 156 -0.26 0.15 -4.94
C ALA A 156 -1.39 -0.76 -4.46
N ASP A 157 -1.69 -0.71 -3.17
CA ASP A 157 -2.74 -1.53 -2.59
C ASP A 157 -4.01 -0.71 -2.35
N LEU A 158 -5.15 -1.27 -2.70
CA LEU A 158 -6.45 -0.67 -2.47
C LEU A 158 -7.20 -1.43 -1.37
N TYR A 159 -7.67 -0.71 -0.38
CA TYR A 159 -8.55 -1.29 0.64
C TYR A 159 -9.95 -1.52 0.08
N MET A 160 -10.36 -2.75 0.03
CA MET A 160 -11.66 -3.14 -0.50
C MET A 160 -12.71 -3.38 0.60
N GLY A 161 -12.42 -2.92 1.86
CA GLY A 161 -13.26 -3.09 3.02
C GLY A 161 -14.57 -2.41 2.89
N GLY A 162 -15.56 -2.63 2.50
CA GLY A 162 -16.87 -1.99 2.29
C GLY A 162 -17.57 -2.40 1.00
N MET A 163 -16.81 -2.78 -0.01
CA MET A 163 -17.37 -3.33 -1.25
C MET A 163 -17.71 -4.84 -1.12
N ILE A 164 -17.00 -5.56 -0.25
CA ILE A 164 -17.17 -7.02 -0.06
C ILE A 164 -17.89 -7.33 1.25
N GLN A 165 -17.91 -6.41 2.20
CA GLN A 165 -18.70 -6.53 3.43
C GLN A 165 -20.18 -6.21 3.17
N GLY A 166 -20.91 -7.12 2.57
CA GLY A 166 -22.35 -7.19 2.78
C GLY A 166 -22.62 -7.43 4.25
N SER A 167 -22.96 -6.36 4.99
CA SER A 167 -23.64 -6.34 6.30
C SER A 167 -23.11 -7.21 7.46
N GLN A 168 -21.85 -7.59 7.50
CA GLN A 168 -21.29 -8.26 8.67
C GLN A 168 -20.01 -7.55 9.11
N SER A 169 -20.02 -7.06 10.34
CA SER A 169 -18.84 -6.51 11.04
C SER A 169 -17.80 -7.61 11.27
N GLY A 170 -16.95 -7.83 10.32
CA GLY A 170 -15.83 -8.77 10.41
C GLY A 170 -14.56 -8.11 9.95
N SER A 171 -13.48 -8.32 10.68
CA SER A 171 -12.15 -7.86 10.34
C SER A 171 -11.76 -8.36 8.95
N GLY A 172 -11.69 -7.45 7.97
CA GLY A 172 -11.29 -7.79 6.61
C GLY A 172 -9.81 -8.14 6.56
N CYS A 173 -9.48 -9.25 5.95
CA CYS A 173 -8.12 -9.58 5.55
C CYS A 173 -7.82 -8.94 4.20
N LEU A 174 -6.66 -8.29 4.07
CA LEU A 174 -6.15 -7.91 2.76
C LEU A 174 -5.63 -9.16 2.06
N LEU A 175 -6.38 -9.65 1.08
CA LEU A 175 -5.87 -10.66 0.17
C LEU A 175 -4.89 -9.97 -0.77
N TYR A 176 -3.62 -10.31 -0.65
CA TYR A 176 -2.62 -9.93 -1.64
C TYR A 176 -2.84 -10.74 -2.91
N THR A 177 -3.34 -10.10 -3.95
CA THR A 177 -3.23 -10.64 -5.30
C THR A 177 -1.91 -10.16 -5.89
N SER A 178 -0.83 -10.86 -5.57
CA SER A 178 0.48 -10.56 -6.18
C SER A 178 0.63 -11.13 -7.59
N ASP A 179 -0.39 -11.78 -8.13
CA ASP A 179 -0.36 -12.43 -9.43
C ASP A 179 -1.46 -11.90 -10.34
N ALA A 180 -1.21 -10.73 -10.91
CA ALA A 180 -1.77 -10.34 -12.18
C ALA A 180 -0.61 -9.89 -13.07
N ALA A 181 0.07 -10.87 -13.67
CA ALA A 181 0.95 -10.67 -14.80
C ALA A 181 0.12 -10.60 -16.08
#